data_c6e7c0c37a4e9e90988939993e134d39
#
_entry.id   c6e7c0c37a4e9e90988939993e134d39
#
_cell.length_a   1.000
_cell.length_b   1.000
_cell.length_c   1.000
_cell.angle_alpha   90.00
_cell.angle_beta   90.00
_cell.angle_gamma   90.00
#
_symmetry.space_group_name_H-M   'P 1'
#
loop_
_entity.id
_entity.type
_entity.pdbx_description
1 polymer ?
#
loop_
_entity_poly.entity_id
_entity_poly.type
_entity_poly.pdbx_seq_one_letter_code
_entity_poly.pdbx_strand_id
1 'polypeptide(L)'
;MIQILTGTALLLVVLALFTLFSYKAPQGMKAMGALANAACASFLVEAFHFSLFGEQMGIKFLEGVGAANGSLGGVAAGILVPLALGVSPVYAVLVGLTVSGFGILPGFIAGYLVSFVIKFLEKKVPAGLDLIVIIVVAAPLTRGIAMVMDPVVKNTLLQIGQVLIQAQATSPILMGLILGGLITVVATAPLSSMALTSIIGLTGVPMGIGALAVFGSSFMNYQAHQVP
;
A
#
# COMPACT_ATOMS: atom_id res chain seq x y z
N MET A 1 4.07 15.54 -23.41
CA MET A 1 5.38 15.73 -22.73
C MET A 1 5.25 16.35 -21.35
N ILE A 2 4.59 17.49 -21.19
CA ILE A 2 4.41 18.16 -19.87
C ILE A 2 3.75 17.22 -18.84
N GLN A 3 2.69 16.53 -19.20
CA GLN A 3 2.00 15.59 -18.28
C GLN A 3 2.92 14.46 -17.80
N ILE A 4 3.75 13.91 -18.67
CA ILE A 4 4.72 12.85 -18.29
C ILE A 4 5.75 13.39 -17.30
N LEU A 5 6.31 14.58 -17.57
CA LEU A 5 7.27 15.23 -16.66
C LEU A 5 6.63 15.54 -15.31
N THR A 6 5.40 16.06 -15.30
CA THR A 6 4.67 16.35 -14.06
C THR A 6 4.40 15.08 -13.28
N GLY A 7 3.91 14.02 -13.93
CA GLY A 7 3.66 12.73 -13.29
C GLY A 7 4.93 12.11 -12.69
N THR A 8 6.04 12.17 -13.43
CA THR A 8 7.34 11.68 -12.95
C THR A 8 7.85 12.50 -11.76
N ALA A 9 7.74 13.82 -11.81
CA ALA A 9 8.14 14.70 -10.70
C ALA A 9 7.31 14.41 -9.43
N LEU A 10 5.99 14.27 -9.57
CA LEU A 10 5.10 13.93 -8.48
C LEU A 10 5.42 12.55 -7.89
N LEU A 11 5.73 11.57 -8.74
CA LEU A 11 6.13 10.24 -8.30
C LEU A 11 7.45 10.26 -7.50
N LEU A 12 8.42 11.07 -7.92
CA LEU A 12 9.66 11.27 -7.16
C LEU A 12 9.42 11.94 -5.81
N VAL A 13 8.48 12.88 -5.72
CA VAL A 13 8.09 13.50 -4.44
C VAL A 13 7.47 12.45 -3.50
N VAL A 14 6.56 11.61 -3.99
CA VAL A 14 5.97 10.52 -3.18
C VAL A 14 7.05 9.55 -2.70
N LEU A 15 7.99 9.20 -3.57
CA LEU A 15 9.12 8.33 -3.21
C LEU A 15 9.98 8.96 -2.11
N ALA A 16 10.30 10.26 -2.23
CA ALA A 16 11.05 10.99 -1.22
C ALA A 16 10.32 11.04 0.14
N LEU A 17 8.99 11.27 0.12
CA LEU A 17 8.16 11.26 1.33
C LEU A 17 8.15 9.89 2.01
N PHE A 18 8.01 8.80 1.27
CA PHE A 18 8.05 7.45 1.82
C PHE A 18 9.43 7.07 2.34
N THR A 19 10.49 7.48 1.65
CA THR A 19 11.85 7.30 2.13
C THR A 19 12.06 8.04 3.45
N LEU A 20 11.64 9.31 3.51
CA LEU A 20 11.72 10.11 4.72
C LEU A 20 10.92 9.48 5.87
N PHE A 21 9.70 9.02 5.61
CA PHE A 21 8.88 8.31 6.58
C PHE A 21 9.58 7.04 7.07
N SER A 22 10.12 6.22 6.17
CA SER A 22 10.79 4.96 6.51
C SER A 22 11.95 5.17 7.49
N TYR A 23 12.75 6.21 7.30
CA TYR A 23 13.94 6.47 8.11
C TYR A 23 13.70 7.35 9.34
N LYS A 24 12.75 8.28 9.28
CA LYS A 24 12.53 9.27 10.36
C LYS A 24 11.36 8.95 11.28
N ALA A 25 10.33 8.27 10.78
CA ALA A 25 9.17 7.95 11.61
C ALA A 25 9.47 6.81 12.60
N PRO A 26 8.88 6.82 13.81
CA PRO A 26 9.02 5.75 14.78
C PRO A 26 8.61 4.40 14.19
N GLN A 27 9.53 3.44 14.15
CA GLN A 27 9.31 2.12 13.50
C GLN A 27 8.86 2.20 12.02
N GLY A 28 9.22 3.28 11.31
CA GLY A 28 8.79 3.54 9.93
C GLY A 28 9.14 2.39 8.97
N MET A 29 10.34 1.82 9.07
CA MET A 29 10.76 0.65 8.27
C MET A 29 9.83 -0.56 8.46
N LYS A 30 9.43 -0.87 9.71
CA LYS A 30 8.51 -1.96 9.99
C LYS A 30 7.11 -1.69 9.42
N ALA A 31 6.63 -0.46 9.58
CA ALA A 31 5.35 -0.03 9.03
C ALA A 31 5.32 -0.12 7.50
N MET A 32 6.40 0.34 6.83
CA MET A 32 6.50 0.25 5.37
C MET A 32 6.60 -1.20 4.87
N GLY A 33 7.32 -2.08 5.58
CA GLY A 33 7.33 -3.51 5.29
C GLY A 33 5.94 -4.15 5.41
N ALA A 34 5.18 -3.76 6.42
CA ALA A 34 3.80 -4.22 6.60
C ALA A 34 2.85 -3.69 5.52
N LEU A 35 3.03 -2.43 5.08
CA LEU A 35 2.30 -1.88 3.94
C LEU A 35 2.58 -2.66 2.66
N ALA A 36 3.84 -3.06 2.45
CA ALA A 36 4.23 -3.92 1.34
C ALA A 36 3.49 -5.27 1.37
N ASN A 37 3.46 -5.91 2.54
CA ASN A 37 2.75 -7.17 2.71
C ASN A 37 1.23 -7.02 2.49
N ALA A 38 0.65 -5.90 2.93
CA ALA A 38 -0.76 -5.59 2.68
C ALA A 38 -1.04 -5.43 1.18
N ALA A 39 -0.16 -4.74 0.45
CA ALA A 39 -0.27 -4.61 -1.00
C ALA A 39 -0.16 -5.96 -1.72
N CYS A 40 0.75 -6.84 -1.28
CA CYS A 40 0.84 -8.20 -1.82
C CYS A 40 -0.44 -9.01 -1.56
N ALA A 41 -0.98 -8.93 -0.35
CA ALA A 41 -2.18 -9.69 0.03
C ALA A 41 -3.47 -9.18 -0.62
N SER A 42 -3.52 -7.95 -1.10
CA SER A 42 -4.70 -7.35 -1.73
C SER A 42 -4.49 -7.05 -3.22
N PHE A 43 -3.75 -6.01 -3.52
CA PHE A 43 -3.52 -5.49 -4.86
C PHE A 43 -2.88 -6.51 -5.82
N LEU A 44 -1.89 -7.27 -5.37
CA LEU A 44 -1.24 -8.27 -6.20
C LEU A 44 -2.18 -9.44 -6.51
N VAL A 45 -2.95 -9.89 -5.53
CA VAL A 45 -3.97 -10.92 -5.71
C VAL A 45 -5.06 -10.45 -6.69
N GLU A 46 -5.52 -9.21 -6.54
CA GLU A 46 -6.45 -8.58 -7.50
C GLU A 46 -5.86 -8.54 -8.92
N ALA A 47 -4.61 -8.11 -9.07
CA ALA A 47 -3.94 -8.03 -10.36
C ALA A 47 -3.94 -9.37 -11.11
N PHE A 48 -3.57 -10.44 -10.42
CA PHE A 48 -3.52 -11.78 -11.04
C PHE A 48 -4.91 -12.39 -11.21
N HIS A 49 -5.70 -12.42 -10.15
CA HIS A 49 -6.96 -13.16 -10.19
C HIS A 49 -8.08 -12.40 -10.86
N PHE A 50 -8.23 -11.10 -10.60
CA PHE A 50 -9.27 -10.31 -11.27
C PHE A 50 -8.87 -9.99 -12.71
N SER A 51 -7.76 -9.28 -12.92
CA SER A 51 -7.43 -8.75 -14.24
C SER A 51 -6.91 -9.81 -15.20
N LEU A 52 -5.95 -10.66 -14.79
CA LEU A 52 -5.36 -11.63 -15.71
C LEU A 52 -6.25 -12.86 -15.90
N PHE A 53 -6.54 -13.59 -14.83
CA PHE A 53 -7.28 -14.84 -14.94
C PHE A 53 -8.79 -14.62 -15.09
N GLY A 54 -9.35 -13.63 -14.41
CA GLY A 54 -10.78 -13.31 -14.44
C GLY A 54 -11.20 -12.66 -15.75
N GLU A 55 -10.74 -11.44 -16.01
CA GLU A 55 -11.18 -10.66 -17.16
C GLU A 55 -10.58 -11.17 -18.48
N GLN A 56 -9.26 -11.38 -18.56
CA GLN A 56 -8.61 -11.74 -19.81
C GLN A 56 -8.80 -13.22 -20.20
N MET A 57 -8.76 -14.13 -19.22
CA MET A 57 -8.96 -15.57 -19.49
C MET A 57 -10.41 -16.04 -19.28
N GLY A 58 -11.29 -15.18 -18.78
CA GLY A 58 -12.73 -15.46 -18.63
C GLY A 58 -13.09 -16.37 -17.47
N ILE A 59 -12.21 -16.57 -16.47
CA ILE A 59 -12.45 -17.45 -15.33
C ILE A 59 -13.19 -16.69 -14.22
N LYS A 60 -14.52 -16.67 -14.26
CA LYS A 60 -15.38 -15.90 -13.34
C LYS A 60 -15.15 -16.17 -11.86
N PHE A 61 -14.78 -17.38 -11.48
CA PHE A 61 -14.45 -17.71 -10.10
C PHE A 61 -13.23 -16.91 -9.61
N LEU A 62 -12.16 -16.84 -10.42
CA LEU A 62 -10.95 -16.10 -10.08
C LEU A 62 -11.16 -14.59 -10.10
N GLU A 63 -12.01 -14.08 -11.00
CA GLU A 63 -12.47 -12.68 -10.97
C GLU A 63 -13.08 -12.33 -9.61
N GLY A 64 -13.95 -13.19 -9.07
CA GLY A 64 -14.52 -13.02 -7.73
C GLY A 64 -13.49 -13.06 -6.61
N VAL A 65 -12.48 -13.94 -6.69
CA VAL A 65 -11.38 -14.01 -5.73
C VAL A 65 -10.56 -12.71 -5.73
N GLY A 66 -10.20 -12.22 -6.91
CA GLY A 66 -9.44 -10.98 -7.05
C GLY A 66 -10.19 -9.76 -6.54
N ALA A 67 -11.48 -9.63 -6.91
CA ALA A 67 -12.34 -8.53 -6.45
C ALA A 67 -12.47 -8.49 -4.91
N ALA A 68 -12.66 -9.65 -4.28
CA ALA A 68 -12.75 -9.74 -2.82
C ALA A 68 -11.47 -9.25 -2.13
N ASN A 69 -10.31 -9.70 -2.62
CA ASN A 69 -9.02 -9.29 -2.03
C ASN A 69 -8.70 -7.82 -2.31
N GLY A 70 -8.92 -7.33 -3.53
CA GLY A 70 -8.66 -5.95 -3.92
C GLY A 70 -9.44 -4.93 -3.10
N SER A 71 -10.72 -5.24 -2.83
CA SER A 71 -11.60 -4.37 -2.03
C SER A 71 -11.17 -4.22 -0.56
N LEU A 72 -10.33 -5.12 -0.05
CA LEU A 72 -9.92 -5.17 1.35
C LEU A 72 -8.49 -4.66 1.61
N GLY A 73 -7.87 -3.97 0.65
CA GLY A 73 -6.51 -3.43 0.80
C GLY A 73 -6.33 -2.55 2.05
N GLY A 74 -7.32 -1.70 2.35
CA GLY A 74 -7.32 -0.89 3.57
C GLY A 74 -7.38 -1.73 4.84
N VAL A 75 -8.21 -2.77 4.86
CA VAL A 75 -8.31 -3.72 5.97
C VAL A 75 -6.99 -4.47 6.16
N ALA A 76 -6.38 -4.95 5.08
CA ALA A 76 -5.09 -5.63 5.12
C ALA A 76 -4.00 -4.73 5.74
N ALA A 77 -3.90 -3.47 5.31
CA ALA A 77 -2.97 -2.51 5.89
C ALA A 77 -3.30 -2.20 7.36
N GLY A 78 -4.59 -1.98 7.66
CA GLY A 78 -5.07 -1.72 9.02
C GLY A 78 -4.85 -2.85 10.01
N ILE A 79 -4.65 -4.09 9.54
CA ILE A 79 -4.28 -5.27 10.35
C ILE A 79 -2.77 -5.43 10.43
N LEU A 80 -2.09 -5.51 9.26
CA LEU A 80 -0.69 -5.91 9.18
C LEU A 80 0.25 -4.85 9.78
N VAL A 81 -0.11 -3.57 9.69
CA VAL A 81 0.72 -2.50 10.26
C VAL A 81 0.72 -2.54 11.79
N PRO A 82 -0.41 -2.55 12.50
CA PRO A 82 -0.41 -2.75 13.95
C PRO A 82 0.31 -4.02 14.40
N LEU A 83 0.12 -5.14 13.69
CA LEU A 83 0.84 -6.39 13.98
C LEU A 83 2.37 -6.21 13.89
N ALA A 84 2.86 -5.61 12.81
CA ALA A 84 4.29 -5.35 12.61
C ALA A 84 4.87 -4.39 13.67
N LEU A 85 4.05 -3.50 14.18
CA LEU A 85 4.41 -2.60 15.27
C LEU A 85 4.31 -3.27 16.66
N GLY A 86 3.84 -4.51 16.74
CA GLY A 86 3.77 -5.29 17.99
C GLY A 86 2.49 -5.06 18.78
N VAL A 87 1.40 -4.68 18.15
CA VAL A 87 0.04 -4.73 18.73
C VAL A 87 -0.44 -6.17 18.71
N SER A 88 -1.20 -6.58 19.73
CA SER A 88 -1.74 -7.93 19.80
C SER A 88 -2.65 -8.26 18.61
N PRO A 89 -2.70 -9.51 18.13
CA PRO A 89 -3.49 -9.89 16.95
C PRO A 89 -4.97 -9.52 17.05
N VAL A 90 -5.57 -9.67 18.21
CA VAL A 90 -7.00 -9.36 18.43
C VAL A 90 -7.26 -7.87 18.19
N TYR A 91 -6.43 -6.99 18.75
CA TYR A 91 -6.58 -5.54 18.59
C TYR A 91 -6.22 -5.08 17.18
N ALA A 92 -5.23 -5.69 16.56
CA ALA A 92 -4.88 -5.40 15.17
C ALA A 92 -6.05 -5.73 14.22
N VAL A 93 -6.67 -6.90 14.37
CA VAL A 93 -7.84 -7.28 13.58
C VAL A 93 -9.02 -6.34 13.86
N LEU A 94 -9.28 -6.04 15.13
CA LEU A 94 -10.35 -5.13 15.52
C LEU A 94 -10.25 -3.77 14.81
N VAL A 95 -9.09 -3.12 14.88
CA VAL A 95 -8.90 -1.81 14.25
C VAL A 95 -8.84 -1.91 12.72
N GLY A 96 -8.27 -2.98 12.19
CA GLY A 96 -8.23 -3.20 10.74
C GLY A 96 -9.62 -3.37 10.12
N LEU A 97 -10.54 -4.07 10.78
CA LEU A 97 -11.92 -4.22 10.31
C LEU A 97 -12.67 -2.88 10.26
N THR A 98 -12.34 -1.93 11.14
CA THR A 98 -13.02 -0.62 11.17
C THR A 98 -12.69 0.26 9.97
N VAL A 99 -11.61 -0.01 9.25
CA VAL A 99 -11.23 0.72 8.02
C VAL A 99 -11.75 0.06 6.74
N SER A 100 -12.68 -0.87 6.86
CA SER A 100 -13.38 -1.43 5.70
C SER A 100 -14.05 -0.33 4.88
N GLY A 101 -13.92 -0.44 3.54
CA GLY A 101 -14.41 0.55 2.58
C GLY A 101 -13.44 1.71 2.31
N PHE A 102 -12.30 1.78 3.00
CA PHE A 102 -11.22 2.71 2.69
C PHE A 102 -10.08 2.02 1.94
N GLY A 103 -9.34 2.81 1.16
CA GLY A 103 -8.17 2.32 0.43
C GLY A 103 -6.99 1.94 1.34
N ILE A 104 -5.96 1.37 0.72
CA ILE A 104 -4.79 0.85 1.43
C ILE A 104 -4.04 1.93 2.24
N LEU A 105 -3.92 3.16 1.73
CA LEU A 105 -3.18 4.22 2.39
C LEU A 105 -3.93 4.86 3.56
N PRO A 106 -5.23 5.18 3.48
CA PRO A 106 -6.01 5.54 4.66
C PRO A 106 -5.96 4.47 5.75
N GLY A 107 -6.06 3.18 5.40
CA GLY A 107 -5.91 2.05 6.32
C GLY A 107 -4.52 1.97 6.95
N PHE A 108 -3.47 2.20 6.16
CA PHE A 108 -2.09 2.27 6.64
C PHE A 108 -1.89 3.38 7.67
N ILE A 109 -2.30 4.61 7.35
CA ILE A 109 -2.13 5.78 8.23
C ILE A 109 -2.90 5.58 9.54
N ALA A 110 -4.15 5.12 9.44
CA ALA A 110 -4.99 4.86 10.60
C ALA A 110 -4.40 3.76 11.48
N GLY A 111 -4.01 2.62 10.89
CA GLY A 111 -3.37 1.51 11.61
C GLY A 111 -2.04 1.90 12.25
N TYR A 112 -1.22 2.70 11.56
CA TYR A 112 0.05 3.20 12.09
C TYR A 112 -0.17 4.08 13.32
N LEU A 113 -0.99 5.11 13.21
CA LEU A 113 -1.22 6.05 14.31
C LEU A 113 -1.90 5.40 15.52
N VAL A 114 -2.92 4.58 15.27
CA VAL A 114 -3.65 3.93 16.37
C VAL A 114 -2.82 2.88 17.10
N SER A 115 -1.81 2.31 16.46
CA SER A 115 -0.91 1.35 17.12
C SER A 115 -0.22 1.94 18.35
N PHE A 116 0.16 3.21 18.31
CA PHE A 116 0.77 3.88 19.46
C PHE A 116 -0.26 4.15 20.56
N VAL A 117 -1.50 4.45 20.18
CA VAL A 117 -2.60 4.65 21.15
C VAL A 117 -2.92 3.33 21.87
N ILE A 118 -3.04 2.22 21.12
CA ILE A 118 -3.30 0.90 21.71
C ILE A 118 -2.19 0.53 22.67
N LYS A 119 -0.92 0.65 22.29
CA LYS A 119 0.21 0.35 23.17
C LYS A 119 0.26 1.24 24.42
N PHE A 120 -0.18 2.47 24.32
CA PHE A 120 -0.31 3.34 25.47
C PHE A 120 -1.43 2.87 26.39
N LEU A 121 -2.60 2.51 25.85
CA LEU A 121 -3.73 2.00 26.61
C LEU A 121 -3.40 0.67 27.31
N GLU A 122 -2.77 -0.29 26.60
CA GLU A 122 -2.32 -1.57 27.18
C GLU A 122 -1.40 -1.39 28.40
N LYS A 123 -0.62 -0.31 28.45
CA LYS A 123 0.27 -0.02 29.59
C LYS A 123 -0.43 0.69 30.74
N LYS A 124 -1.53 1.39 30.49
CA LYS A 124 -2.19 2.25 31.49
C LYS A 124 -3.47 1.65 32.03
N VAL A 125 -4.14 0.81 31.27
CA VAL A 125 -5.41 0.21 31.65
C VAL A 125 -5.15 -1.12 32.34
N PRO A 126 -5.82 -1.39 33.48
CA PRO A 126 -5.72 -2.68 34.17
C PRO A 126 -6.17 -3.85 33.29
N ALA A 127 -5.50 -4.99 33.45
CA ALA A 127 -5.86 -6.21 32.75
C ALA A 127 -7.33 -6.59 33.02
N GLY A 128 -8.06 -6.93 31.96
CA GLY A 128 -9.49 -7.23 31.99
C GLY A 128 -10.40 -6.08 31.60
N LEU A 129 -9.96 -4.81 31.72
CA LEU A 129 -10.68 -3.64 31.20
C LEU A 129 -10.06 -3.14 29.89
N ASP A 130 -8.85 -3.55 29.59
CA ASP A 130 -8.08 -3.15 28.41
C ASP A 130 -8.85 -3.42 27.10
N LEU A 131 -9.44 -4.60 26.96
CA LEU A 131 -10.22 -4.96 25.77
C LEU A 131 -11.40 -3.97 25.55
N ILE A 132 -12.16 -3.68 26.62
CA ILE A 132 -13.34 -2.78 26.52
C ILE A 132 -12.89 -1.38 26.14
N VAL A 133 -11.85 -0.87 26.81
CA VAL A 133 -11.32 0.50 26.54
C VAL A 133 -10.78 0.58 25.12
N ILE A 134 -10.07 -0.43 24.63
CA ILE A 134 -9.54 -0.45 23.27
C ILE A 134 -10.68 -0.51 22.24
N ILE A 135 -11.72 -1.33 22.47
CA ILE A 135 -12.89 -1.37 21.58
C ILE A 135 -13.55 0.02 21.49
N VAL A 136 -13.78 0.65 22.62
CA VAL A 136 -14.53 1.93 22.68
C VAL A 136 -13.70 3.11 22.15
N VAL A 137 -12.39 3.10 22.35
CA VAL A 137 -11.51 4.22 21.98
C VAL A 137 -10.81 3.99 20.63
N ALA A 138 -10.12 2.86 20.47
CA ALA A 138 -9.28 2.64 19.31
C ALA A 138 -10.09 2.42 18.02
N ALA A 139 -11.22 1.71 18.08
CA ALA A 139 -12.01 1.44 16.87
C ALA A 139 -12.60 2.73 16.25
N PRO A 140 -13.32 3.60 16.99
CA PRO A 140 -13.81 4.86 16.44
C PRO A 140 -12.69 5.80 16.01
N LEU A 141 -11.59 5.86 16.76
CA LEU A 141 -10.44 6.68 16.42
C LEU A 141 -9.83 6.24 15.08
N THR A 142 -9.64 4.93 14.88
CA THR A 142 -9.13 4.38 13.63
C THR A 142 -10.01 4.74 12.45
N ARG A 143 -11.33 4.58 12.60
CA ARG A 143 -12.30 4.96 11.57
C ARG A 143 -12.24 6.46 11.27
N GLY A 144 -12.18 7.29 12.29
CA GLY A 144 -12.10 8.75 12.17
C GLY A 144 -10.84 9.20 11.41
N ILE A 145 -9.68 8.62 11.73
CA ILE A 145 -8.44 8.90 11.02
C ILE A 145 -8.57 8.51 9.54
N ALA A 146 -9.08 7.32 9.25
CA ALA A 146 -9.25 6.86 7.87
C ALA A 146 -10.20 7.78 7.08
N MET A 147 -11.31 8.22 7.69
CA MET A 147 -12.26 9.15 7.06
C MET A 147 -11.64 10.51 6.71
N VAL A 148 -10.77 11.04 7.56
CA VAL A 148 -10.07 12.31 7.31
C VAL A 148 -8.99 12.15 6.24
N MET A 149 -8.30 11.00 6.23
CA MET A 149 -7.22 10.75 5.29
C MET A 149 -7.71 10.34 3.89
N ASP A 150 -8.88 9.73 3.77
CA ASP A 150 -9.41 9.24 2.50
C ASP A 150 -9.53 10.35 1.43
N PRO A 151 -10.15 11.51 1.68
CA PRO A 151 -10.19 12.59 0.68
C PRO A 151 -8.81 13.17 0.37
N VAL A 152 -7.91 13.23 1.34
CA VAL A 152 -6.52 13.68 1.11
C VAL A 152 -5.81 12.76 0.14
N VAL A 153 -5.91 11.44 0.35
CA VAL A 153 -5.31 10.43 -0.53
C VAL A 153 -5.94 10.47 -1.93
N LYS A 154 -7.27 10.52 -2.02
CA LYS A 154 -8.00 10.57 -3.30
C LYS A 154 -7.67 11.82 -4.11
N ASN A 155 -7.56 12.96 -3.45
CA ASN A 155 -7.31 14.23 -4.12
C ASN A 155 -5.82 14.50 -4.42
N THR A 156 -4.91 13.67 -3.93
CA THR A 156 -3.47 13.83 -4.16
C THR A 156 -2.88 12.63 -4.88
N LEU A 157 -2.73 11.52 -4.19
CA LEU A 157 -1.95 10.37 -4.67
C LEU A 157 -2.63 9.61 -5.81
N LEU A 158 -3.95 9.43 -5.75
CA LEU A 158 -4.67 8.76 -6.85
C LEU A 158 -4.71 9.61 -8.13
N GLN A 159 -4.66 10.94 -8.03
CA GLN A 159 -4.53 11.79 -9.21
C GLN A 159 -3.19 11.59 -9.92
N ILE A 160 -2.11 11.32 -9.18
CA ILE A 160 -0.81 11.00 -9.78
C ILE A 160 -0.92 9.75 -10.66
N GLY A 161 -1.55 8.70 -10.18
CA GLY A 161 -1.81 7.47 -10.95
C GLY A 161 -2.61 7.77 -12.24
N GLN A 162 -3.65 8.57 -12.14
CA GLN A 162 -4.46 8.95 -13.32
C GLN A 162 -3.67 9.76 -14.35
N VAL A 163 -2.83 10.70 -13.91
CA VAL A 163 -1.94 11.46 -14.81
C VAL A 163 -0.97 10.51 -15.53
N LEU A 164 -0.42 9.52 -14.83
CA LEU A 164 0.47 8.53 -15.42
C LEU A 164 -0.26 7.63 -16.43
N ILE A 165 -1.48 7.18 -16.11
CA ILE A 165 -2.30 6.36 -17.03
C ILE A 165 -2.65 7.15 -18.29
N GLN A 166 -3.05 8.43 -18.17
CA GLN A 166 -3.34 9.28 -19.32
C GLN A 166 -2.09 9.58 -20.17
N ALA A 167 -0.94 9.78 -19.54
CA ALA A 167 0.31 10.02 -20.24
C ALA A 167 0.77 8.80 -21.05
N GLN A 168 0.44 7.58 -20.63
CA GLN A 168 0.71 6.35 -21.38
C GLN A 168 0.02 6.34 -22.75
N ALA A 169 -1.21 6.83 -22.84
CA ALA A 169 -1.93 6.91 -24.11
C ALA A 169 -1.24 7.82 -25.14
N THR A 170 -0.47 8.81 -24.66
CA THR A 170 0.22 9.78 -25.52
C THR A 170 1.60 9.27 -25.98
N SER A 171 2.33 8.55 -25.12
CA SER A 171 3.68 8.04 -25.45
C SER A 171 3.98 6.77 -24.65
N PRO A 172 3.52 5.57 -25.11
CA PRO A 172 3.64 4.32 -24.40
C PRO A 172 5.11 3.93 -24.13
N ILE A 173 6.00 4.13 -25.10
CA ILE A 173 7.42 3.76 -24.97
C ILE A 173 8.12 4.60 -23.88
N LEU A 174 7.92 5.92 -23.93
CA LEU A 174 8.53 6.83 -22.95
C LEU A 174 7.97 6.57 -21.55
N MET A 175 6.67 6.32 -21.44
CA MET A 175 6.05 5.94 -20.17
C MET A 175 6.61 4.61 -19.63
N GLY A 176 6.78 3.60 -20.51
CA GLY A 176 7.39 2.33 -20.16
C GLY A 176 8.81 2.48 -19.62
N LEU A 177 9.64 3.31 -20.25
CA LEU A 177 11.00 3.61 -19.79
C LEU A 177 11.00 4.33 -18.43
N ILE A 178 10.20 5.36 -18.25
CA ILE A 178 10.15 6.16 -17.01
C ILE A 178 9.59 5.30 -15.88
N LEU A 179 8.43 4.70 -16.06
CA LEU A 179 7.75 3.93 -15.02
C LEU A 179 8.53 2.64 -14.68
N GLY A 180 8.97 1.91 -15.71
CA GLY A 180 9.78 0.70 -15.53
C GLY A 180 11.10 0.98 -14.83
N GLY A 181 11.84 2.00 -15.26
CA GLY A 181 13.10 2.41 -14.64
C GLY A 181 12.91 2.86 -13.19
N LEU A 182 11.90 3.68 -12.92
CA LEU A 182 11.65 4.20 -11.58
C LEU A 182 11.20 3.12 -10.60
N ILE A 183 10.33 2.20 -11.03
CA ILE A 183 9.89 1.08 -10.21
C ILE A 183 11.05 0.12 -9.93
N THR A 184 11.94 -0.11 -10.91
CA THR A 184 13.15 -0.91 -10.72
C THR A 184 14.05 -0.30 -9.64
N VAL A 185 14.28 1.01 -9.65
CA VAL A 185 15.05 1.72 -8.61
C VAL A 185 14.37 1.60 -7.24
N VAL A 186 13.05 1.78 -7.17
CA VAL A 186 12.29 1.60 -5.92
C VAL A 186 12.40 0.19 -5.37
N ALA A 187 12.41 -0.82 -6.23
CA ALA A 187 12.53 -2.22 -5.82
C ALA A 187 13.91 -2.56 -5.22
N THR A 188 14.94 -1.77 -5.51
CA THR A 188 16.27 -1.92 -4.89
C THR A 188 16.41 -1.13 -3.58
N ALA A 189 15.51 -0.20 -3.31
CA ALA A 189 15.47 0.57 -2.06
C ALA A 189 14.71 -0.21 -0.96
N PRO A 190 14.84 0.17 0.31
CA PRO A 190 14.05 -0.44 1.40
C PRO A 190 12.57 -0.02 1.36
N LEU A 191 12.06 0.23 0.18
CA LEU A 191 10.69 0.60 -0.12
C LEU A 191 10.07 -0.50 -0.98
N SER A 192 8.78 -0.78 -0.76
CA SER A 192 8.08 -1.72 -1.59
C SER A 192 7.55 -1.04 -2.86
N SER A 193 8.01 -1.51 -4.00
CA SER A 193 7.45 -1.13 -5.30
C SER A 193 5.97 -1.50 -5.41
N MET A 194 5.54 -2.62 -4.80
CA MET A 194 4.13 -3.03 -4.77
C MET A 194 3.28 -2.08 -3.95
N ALA A 195 3.77 -1.63 -2.79
CA ALA A 195 3.08 -0.61 -2.00
C ALA A 195 2.94 0.69 -2.79
N LEU A 196 4.00 1.12 -3.49
CA LEU A 196 3.96 2.34 -4.29
C LEU A 196 2.93 2.25 -5.41
N THR A 197 2.93 1.19 -6.21
CA THR A 197 1.98 1.02 -7.33
C THR A 197 0.54 0.94 -6.87
N SER A 198 0.28 0.26 -5.73
CA SER A 198 -1.03 0.18 -5.11
C SER A 198 -1.53 1.54 -4.60
N ILE A 199 -0.66 2.33 -3.95
CA ILE A 199 -1.01 3.64 -3.39
C ILE A 199 -1.36 4.65 -4.47
N ILE A 200 -0.61 4.68 -5.58
CA ILE A 200 -0.89 5.60 -6.69
C ILE A 200 -2.00 5.09 -7.62
N GLY A 201 -2.56 3.92 -7.34
CA GLY A 201 -3.71 3.37 -8.05
C GLY A 201 -3.42 3.07 -9.52
N LEU A 202 -2.24 2.53 -9.86
CA LEU A 202 -1.94 2.11 -11.23
C LEU A 202 -2.81 0.93 -11.64
N THR A 203 -3.37 1.01 -12.84
CA THR A 203 -4.20 -0.05 -13.43
C THR A 203 -3.80 -0.30 -14.89
N GLY A 204 -4.22 -1.43 -15.48
CA GLY A 204 -3.98 -1.73 -16.88
C GLY A 204 -2.50 -1.86 -17.25
N VAL A 205 -2.11 -1.27 -18.38
CA VAL A 205 -0.73 -1.36 -18.91
C VAL A 205 0.32 -0.75 -17.97
N PRO A 206 0.13 0.42 -17.35
CA PRO A 206 1.07 0.94 -16.34
C PRO A 206 1.33 -0.01 -15.19
N MET A 207 0.31 -0.73 -14.72
CA MET A 207 0.44 -1.76 -13.71
C MET A 207 1.25 -2.96 -14.22
N GLY A 208 0.99 -3.41 -15.45
CA GLY A 208 1.77 -4.46 -16.10
C GLY A 208 3.25 -4.12 -16.23
N ILE A 209 3.58 -2.88 -16.60
CA ILE A 209 4.96 -2.37 -16.64
C ILE A 209 5.59 -2.42 -15.25
N GLY A 210 4.85 -2.02 -14.22
CA GLY A 210 5.29 -2.09 -12.83
C GLY A 210 5.61 -3.52 -12.38
N ALA A 211 4.73 -4.46 -12.67
CA ALA A 211 4.90 -5.87 -12.33
C ALA A 211 6.14 -6.48 -13.03
N LEU A 212 6.33 -6.21 -14.32
CA LEU A 212 7.50 -6.67 -15.08
C LEU A 212 8.81 -6.05 -14.55
N ALA A 213 8.80 -4.77 -14.19
CA ALA A 213 9.95 -4.09 -13.61
C ALA A 213 10.37 -4.69 -12.25
N VAL A 214 9.40 -5.01 -11.40
CA VAL A 214 9.64 -5.70 -10.11
C VAL A 214 10.22 -7.09 -10.33
N PHE A 215 9.68 -7.84 -11.28
CA PHE A 215 10.18 -9.17 -11.61
C PHE A 215 11.65 -9.11 -12.08
N GLY A 216 11.97 -8.21 -13.02
CA GLY A 216 13.34 -8.00 -13.49
C GLY A 216 14.31 -7.57 -12.38
N SER A 217 13.89 -6.63 -11.51
CA SER A 217 14.72 -6.16 -10.39
C SER A 217 14.98 -7.23 -9.33
N SER A 218 14.07 -8.18 -9.15
CA SER A 218 14.25 -9.30 -8.22
C SER A 218 15.44 -10.18 -8.62
N PHE A 219 15.65 -10.42 -9.91
CA PHE A 219 16.84 -11.15 -10.40
C PHE A 219 18.13 -10.37 -10.14
N MET A 220 18.14 -9.07 -10.39
CA MET A 220 19.32 -8.23 -10.15
C MET A 220 19.68 -8.18 -8.66
N ASN A 221 18.70 -8.05 -7.78
CA ASN A 221 18.90 -8.07 -6.32
C ASN A 221 19.46 -9.42 -5.85
N TYR A 222 18.93 -10.53 -6.37
CA TYR A 222 19.43 -11.86 -6.05
C TYR A 222 20.89 -12.01 -6.44
N GLN A 223 21.29 -11.56 -7.62
CA GLN A 223 22.67 -11.58 -8.08
C GLN A 223 23.57 -10.67 -7.24
N ALA A 224 23.13 -9.46 -6.90
CA ALA A 224 23.91 -8.53 -6.11
C ALA A 224 24.20 -9.04 -4.67
N HIS A 225 23.31 -9.86 -4.10
CA HIS A 225 23.52 -10.48 -2.80
C HIS A 225 24.36 -11.76 -2.83
N GLN A 226 24.67 -12.29 -4.02
CA GLN A 226 25.51 -13.49 -4.20
C GLN A 226 27.00 -13.16 -4.45
N VAL A 227 27.34 -11.89 -4.65
CA VAL A 227 28.73 -11.45 -4.80
C VAL A 227 29.31 -11.25 -3.40
N PRO A 228 30.37 -12.02 -3.00
CA PRO A 228 31.01 -11.91 -1.69
C PRO A 228 31.76 -10.57 -1.52
#